data_613ce5af1d8a60eb19509fd09baa25f7
#
_entry.id   613ce5af1d8a60eb19509fd09baa25f7
#
_cell.length_a   1.000
_cell.length_b   1.000
_cell.length_c   1.000
_cell.angle_alpha   90.00
_cell.angle_beta   90.00
_cell.angle_gamma   90.00
#
_symmetry.space_group_name_H-M   'P 1'
#
loop_
_entity.id
_entity.type
_entity.pdbx_description
1 polymer ?
#
loop_
_entity_poly.entity_id
_entity_poly.type
_entity_poly.pdbx_seq_one_letter_code
_entity_poly.pdbx_strand_id
1 'polypeptide(L)'
;MASGTNEQFNRTDQVATAMNEMSATAQEVARHAAEAARAADDADQSAQQGEKVMQGTIHTITQMRGEIANTATVIRRLEEDSGRIGKVLEVIRGIAEQTNLLALNAAIEAARAGEAGRGFAVVADEVRSLAQRTAASIIEINQIIQTVQTGAVDAAQAIESGQSRSEESVEQVTQAGAMLERITHAVEAIRDMNRQIATAAEEQTSVAEDISRNLTEITQHRQHQPG
;
A
#
# COMPACT_ATOMS: atom_id res chain seq x y z
N MET A 1 -0.64 72.77 -41.55
CA MET A 1 -0.74 72.38 -40.09
C MET A 1 -1.96 71.47 -39.77
N ALA A 2 -3.06 71.55 -40.50
CA ALA A 2 -4.25 70.71 -40.25
C ALA A 2 -4.08 69.22 -40.47
N SER A 3 -3.20 68.74 -41.37
CA SER A 3 -2.96 67.31 -41.62
C SER A 3 -2.30 66.59 -40.45
N GLY A 4 -1.31 67.14 -39.75
CA GLY A 4 -0.64 66.53 -38.62
C GLY A 4 -1.50 66.44 -37.36
N THR A 5 -2.48 67.29 -37.24
CA THR A 5 -3.40 67.37 -36.11
C THR A 5 -4.42 66.22 -36.20
N ASN A 6 -4.93 65.87 -37.38
CA ASN A 6 -5.84 64.77 -37.64
C ASN A 6 -5.13 63.37 -37.46
N GLU A 7 -3.89 63.25 -37.90
CA GLU A 7 -3.11 62.05 -37.72
C GLU A 7 -2.85 61.79 -36.25
N GLN A 8 -2.57 62.82 -35.47
CA GLN A 8 -2.35 62.69 -34.03
C GLN A 8 -3.64 62.30 -33.27
N PHE A 9 -4.81 62.81 -33.72
CA PHE A 9 -6.11 62.44 -33.17
C PHE A 9 -6.40 60.93 -33.38
N ASN A 10 -6.20 60.43 -34.61
CA ASN A 10 -6.39 59.03 -34.94
C ASN A 10 -5.46 58.14 -34.11
N ARG A 11 -4.22 58.56 -33.89
CA ARG A 11 -3.26 57.79 -33.06
C ARG A 11 -3.67 57.79 -31.58
N THR A 12 -4.20 58.89 -31.04
CA THR A 12 -4.67 58.97 -29.67
C THR A 12 -5.88 58.09 -29.46
N ASP A 13 -6.82 58.04 -30.40
CA ASP A 13 -8.00 57.16 -30.35
C ASP A 13 -7.62 55.67 -30.45
N GLN A 14 -6.64 55.31 -31.28
CA GLN A 14 -6.10 53.96 -31.35
C GLN A 14 -5.45 53.54 -30.03
N VAL A 15 -4.68 54.45 -29.38
CA VAL A 15 -4.07 54.16 -28.07
C VAL A 15 -5.14 54.02 -26.98
N ALA A 16 -6.19 54.85 -27.00
CA ALA A 16 -7.31 54.73 -26.06
C ALA A 16 -8.03 53.36 -26.20
N THR A 17 -8.26 52.93 -27.45
CA THR A 17 -8.84 51.62 -27.73
C THR A 17 -7.94 50.48 -27.21
N ALA A 18 -6.63 50.57 -27.48
CA ALA A 18 -5.66 49.59 -27.00
C ALA A 18 -5.58 49.52 -25.45
N MET A 19 -5.73 50.67 -24.76
CA MET A 19 -5.79 50.73 -23.29
C MET A 19 -7.04 50.05 -22.74
N ASN A 20 -8.19 50.20 -23.38
CA ASN A 20 -9.41 49.54 -22.98
C ASN A 20 -9.30 48.03 -23.17
N GLU A 21 -8.71 47.55 -24.28
CA GLU A 21 -8.45 46.14 -24.52
C GLU A 21 -7.43 45.60 -23.51
N MET A 22 -6.39 46.36 -23.16
CA MET A 22 -5.39 45.98 -22.15
C MET A 22 -6.03 45.86 -20.76
N SER A 23 -6.88 46.80 -20.36
CA SER A 23 -7.62 46.75 -19.09
C SER A 23 -8.52 45.51 -19.03
N ALA A 24 -9.28 45.20 -20.08
CA ALA A 24 -10.11 44.00 -20.15
C ALA A 24 -9.28 42.73 -20.06
N THR A 25 -8.17 42.64 -20.79
CA THR A 25 -7.24 41.52 -20.76
C THR A 25 -6.62 41.33 -19.37
N ALA A 26 -6.18 42.41 -18.73
CA ALA A 26 -5.63 42.37 -17.39
C ALA A 26 -6.65 41.85 -16.35
N GLN A 27 -7.91 42.31 -16.46
CA GLN A 27 -8.98 41.79 -15.60
C GLN A 27 -9.23 40.28 -15.80
N GLU A 28 -9.16 39.77 -17.06
CA GLU A 28 -9.24 38.33 -17.34
C GLU A 28 -8.06 37.57 -16.74
N VAL A 29 -6.84 38.12 -16.86
CA VAL A 29 -5.63 37.52 -16.26
C VAL A 29 -5.76 37.44 -14.74
N ALA A 30 -6.23 38.48 -14.07
CA ALA A 30 -6.47 38.48 -12.62
C ALA A 30 -7.49 37.41 -12.22
N ARG A 31 -8.59 37.30 -12.98
CA ARG A 31 -9.61 36.27 -12.73
C ARG A 31 -9.03 34.85 -12.88
N HIS A 32 -8.28 34.58 -13.96
CA HIS A 32 -7.66 33.27 -14.19
C HIS A 32 -6.61 32.93 -13.14
N ALA A 33 -5.83 33.94 -12.70
CA ALA A 33 -4.88 33.75 -11.62
C ALA A 33 -5.59 33.36 -10.29
N ALA A 34 -6.71 34.01 -9.99
CA ALA A 34 -7.52 33.69 -8.83
C ALA A 34 -8.13 32.27 -8.91
N GLU A 35 -8.58 31.84 -10.08
CA GLU A 35 -9.08 30.49 -10.33
C GLU A 35 -7.96 29.45 -10.19
N ALA A 36 -6.78 29.71 -10.75
CA ALA A 36 -5.61 28.85 -10.62
C ALA A 36 -5.12 28.73 -9.17
N ALA A 37 -5.17 29.82 -8.40
CA ALA A 37 -4.85 29.78 -6.97
C ALA A 37 -5.82 28.87 -6.19
N ARG A 38 -7.12 28.92 -6.49
CA ARG A 38 -8.11 28.01 -5.86
C ARG A 38 -7.86 26.55 -6.24
N ALA A 39 -7.57 26.29 -7.52
CA ALA A 39 -7.24 24.93 -7.96
C ALA A 39 -5.96 24.40 -7.27
N ALA A 40 -5.00 25.27 -6.99
CA ALA A 40 -3.83 24.94 -6.19
C ALA A 40 -4.20 24.62 -4.74
N ASP A 41 -5.08 25.38 -4.09
CA ASP A 41 -5.57 25.06 -2.73
C ASP A 41 -6.29 23.69 -2.67
N ASP A 42 -7.10 23.35 -3.68
CA ASP A 42 -7.78 22.05 -3.78
C ASP A 42 -6.77 20.89 -3.97
N ALA A 43 -5.72 21.14 -4.77
CA ALA A 43 -4.65 20.16 -4.99
C ALA A 43 -3.83 19.93 -3.71
N ASP A 44 -3.52 21.00 -2.95
CA ASP A 44 -2.85 20.91 -1.65
C ASP A 44 -3.66 20.07 -0.66
N GLN A 45 -4.96 20.35 -0.55
CA GLN A 45 -5.84 19.57 0.32
C GLN A 45 -5.88 18.10 -0.07
N SER A 46 -5.87 17.80 -1.39
CA SER A 46 -5.84 16.43 -1.91
C SER A 46 -4.52 15.73 -1.58
N ALA A 47 -3.39 16.44 -1.70
CA ALA A 47 -2.08 15.92 -1.35
C ALA A 47 -1.97 15.62 0.15
N GLN A 48 -2.42 16.52 1.01
CA GLN A 48 -2.45 16.31 2.47
C GLN A 48 -3.35 15.12 2.87
N GLN A 49 -4.49 14.95 2.20
CA GLN A 49 -5.34 13.78 2.42
C GLN A 49 -4.64 12.49 1.97
N GLY A 50 -3.94 12.52 0.84
CA GLY A 50 -3.11 11.42 0.35
C GLY A 50 -2.03 11.02 1.36
N GLU A 51 -1.36 12.00 1.96
CA GLU A 51 -0.34 11.76 2.99
C GLU A 51 -0.92 11.04 4.21
N LYS A 52 -2.09 11.45 4.70
CA LYS A 52 -2.77 10.76 5.80
C LYS A 52 -3.11 9.30 5.46
N VAL A 53 -3.53 9.05 4.21
CA VAL A 53 -3.79 7.67 3.75
C VAL A 53 -2.49 6.86 3.72
N MET A 54 -1.38 7.42 3.27
CA MET A 54 -0.06 6.74 3.28
C MET A 54 0.38 6.40 4.70
N GLN A 55 0.25 7.32 5.65
CA GLN A 55 0.56 7.07 7.06
C GLN A 55 -0.31 5.95 7.66
N GLY A 56 -1.63 5.96 7.37
CA GLY A 56 -2.54 4.90 7.76
C GLY A 56 -2.17 3.54 7.15
N THR A 57 -1.73 3.53 5.89
CA THR A 57 -1.28 2.32 5.21
C THR A 57 -0.02 1.74 5.84
N ILE A 58 0.98 2.58 6.16
CA ILE A 58 2.21 2.15 6.88
C ILE A 58 1.84 1.53 8.23
N HIS A 59 0.92 2.14 8.97
CA HIS A 59 0.45 1.59 10.24
C HIS A 59 -0.17 0.19 10.08
N THR A 60 -1.04 0.03 9.09
CA THR A 60 -1.70 -1.26 8.78
C THR A 60 -0.69 -2.34 8.39
N ILE A 61 0.30 -2.00 7.53
CA ILE A 61 1.35 -2.96 7.13
C ILE A 61 2.21 -3.34 8.34
N THR A 62 2.48 -2.40 9.25
CA THR A 62 3.26 -2.66 10.47
C THR A 62 2.51 -3.62 11.40
N GLN A 63 1.20 -3.47 11.55
CA GLN A 63 0.37 -4.43 12.31
C GLN A 63 0.38 -5.81 11.65
N MET A 64 0.20 -5.88 10.33
CA MET A 64 0.26 -7.13 9.57
C MET A 64 1.61 -7.85 9.74
N ARG A 65 2.73 -7.13 9.79
CA ARG A 65 4.05 -7.71 10.11
C ARG A 65 4.08 -8.36 11.49
N GLY A 66 3.43 -7.76 12.48
CA GLY A 66 3.28 -8.36 13.80
C GLY A 66 2.51 -9.68 13.78
N GLU A 67 1.42 -9.73 13.03
CA GLU A 67 0.61 -10.95 12.86
C GLU A 67 1.38 -12.05 12.11
N ILE A 68 2.13 -11.69 11.07
CA ILE A 68 3.02 -12.60 10.33
C ILE A 68 4.09 -13.19 11.27
N ALA A 69 4.73 -12.38 12.11
CA ALA A 69 5.72 -12.84 13.07
C ALA A 69 5.13 -13.80 14.12
N ASN A 70 3.92 -13.51 14.61
CA ASN A 70 3.19 -14.40 15.49
C ASN A 70 2.86 -15.76 14.81
N THR A 71 2.38 -15.70 13.57
CA THR A 71 2.08 -16.89 12.77
C THR A 71 3.34 -17.74 12.55
N ALA A 72 4.48 -17.11 12.25
CA ALA A 72 5.76 -17.80 12.13
C ALA A 72 6.14 -18.58 13.41
N THR A 73 5.83 -17.98 14.58
CA THR A 73 6.09 -18.63 15.87
C THR A 73 5.20 -19.85 16.08
N VAL A 74 3.92 -19.76 15.69
CA VAL A 74 2.96 -20.89 15.77
C VAL A 74 3.38 -22.04 14.84
N ILE A 75 3.79 -21.74 13.61
CA ILE A 75 4.24 -22.75 12.64
C ILE A 75 5.50 -23.46 13.11
N ARG A 76 6.49 -22.75 13.67
CA ARG A 76 7.68 -23.38 14.26
C ARG A 76 7.33 -24.34 15.40
N ARG A 77 6.40 -23.93 16.26
CA ARG A 77 5.92 -24.80 17.33
C ARG A 77 5.22 -26.05 16.79
N LEU A 78 4.41 -25.90 15.72
CA LEU A 78 3.76 -27.03 15.06
C LEU A 78 4.79 -28.03 14.50
N GLU A 79 5.87 -27.53 13.91
CA GLU A 79 6.99 -28.34 13.41
C GLU A 79 7.66 -29.11 14.56
N GLU A 80 7.98 -28.44 15.67
CA GLU A 80 8.59 -29.05 16.85
C GLU A 80 7.67 -30.13 17.46
N ASP A 81 6.38 -29.82 17.65
CA ASP A 81 5.41 -30.76 18.23
C ASP A 81 5.18 -31.97 17.32
N SER A 82 5.11 -31.74 16.00
CA SER A 82 5.03 -32.86 15.01
C SER A 82 6.27 -33.73 15.05
N GLY A 83 7.46 -33.14 15.21
CA GLY A 83 8.69 -33.91 15.40
C GLY A 83 8.70 -34.74 16.68
N ARG A 84 8.14 -34.21 17.78
CA ARG A 84 7.95 -34.96 19.04
C ARG A 84 7.00 -36.11 18.89
N ILE A 85 5.86 -35.91 18.18
CA ILE A 85 4.89 -36.99 17.90
C ILE A 85 5.57 -38.10 17.09
N GLY A 86 6.37 -37.75 16.07
CA GLY A 86 7.13 -38.76 15.30
C GLY A 86 8.02 -39.65 16.16
N LYS A 87 8.73 -39.07 17.14
CA LYS A 87 9.55 -39.85 18.10
C LYS A 87 8.71 -40.77 18.98
N VAL A 88 7.53 -40.32 19.43
CA VAL A 88 6.61 -41.15 20.21
C VAL A 88 6.09 -42.33 19.37
N LEU A 89 5.76 -42.11 18.11
CA LEU A 89 5.32 -43.17 17.19
C LEU A 89 6.42 -44.23 16.95
N GLU A 90 7.69 -43.83 16.88
CA GLU A 90 8.80 -44.80 16.81
C GLU A 90 8.86 -45.70 18.03
N VAL A 91 8.68 -45.17 19.23
CA VAL A 91 8.64 -45.92 20.47
C VAL A 91 7.45 -46.90 20.46
N ILE A 92 6.25 -46.43 20.08
CA ILE A 92 5.05 -47.29 20.05
C ILE A 92 5.20 -48.40 18.99
N ARG A 93 5.84 -48.11 17.85
CA ARG A 93 6.17 -49.11 16.84
C ARG A 93 7.08 -50.21 17.42
N GLY A 94 8.14 -49.81 18.13
CA GLY A 94 9.02 -50.73 18.80
C GLY A 94 8.28 -51.66 19.83
N ILE A 95 7.35 -51.07 20.60
CA ILE A 95 6.49 -51.85 21.53
C ILE A 95 5.59 -52.81 20.78
N ALA A 96 4.97 -52.39 19.67
CA ALA A 96 4.12 -53.27 18.86
C ALA A 96 4.93 -54.43 18.26
N GLU A 97 6.13 -54.20 17.76
CA GLU A 97 7.04 -55.22 17.24
C GLU A 97 7.45 -56.22 18.35
N GLN A 98 7.82 -55.72 19.55
CA GLN A 98 8.13 -56.56 20.70
C GLN A 98 6.91 -57.38 21.15
N THR A 99 5.72 -56.77 21.18
CA THR A 99 4.47 -57.47 21.54
C THR A 99 4.13 -58.58 20.53
N ASN A 100 4.34 -58.33 19.24
CA ASN A 100 4.17 -59.33 18.19
C ASN A 100 5.13 -60.52 18.37
N LEU A 101 6.40 -60.23 18.74
CA LEU A 101 7.39 -61.31 19.01
C LEU A 101 7.04 -62.08 20.28
N LEU A 102 6.61 -61.42 21.36
CA LEU A 102 6.17 -62.06 22.60
C LEU A 102 4.95 -62.98 22.36
N ALA A 103 3.97 -62.47 21.61
CA ALA A 103 2.79 -63.22 21.22
C ALA A 103 3.14 -64.42 20.37
N LEU A 104 4.08 -64.34 19.44
CA LEU A 104 4.58 -65.45 18.66
C LEU A 104 5.24 -66.48 19.52
N ASN A 105 6.10 -66.09 20.47
CA ASN A 105 6.74 -67.04 21.41
C ASN A 105 5.70 -67.71 22.30
N ALA A 106 4.68 -66.99 22.78
CA ALA A 106 3.58 -67.56 23.55
C ALA A 106 2.76 -68.56 22.73
N ALA A 107 2.47 -68.27 21.46
CA ALA A 107 1.78 -69.22 20.57
C ALA A 107 2.59 -70.48 20.31
N ILE A 108 3.90 -70.38 20.16
CA ILE A 108 4.80 -71.55 20.00
C ILE A 108 4.78 -72.43 21.27
N GLU A 109 4.87 -71.85 22.47
CA GLU A 109 4.88 -72.60 23.71
C GLU A 109 3.50 -73.19 24.03
N ALA A 110 2.41 -72.48 23.68
CA ALA A 110 1.06 -73.04 23.77
C ALA A 110 0.86 -74.28 22.85
N ALA A 111 1.38 -74.20 21.63
CA ALA A 111 1.39 -75.36 20.72
C ALA A 111 2.20 -76.55 21.28
N ARG A 112 3.28 -76.26 21.98
CA ARG A 112 4.14 -77.32 22.63
C ARG A 112 3.46 -77.98 23.80
N ALA A 113 2.54 -77.29 24.49
CA ALA A 113 1.74 -77.84 25.60
C ALA A 113 0.55 -78.68 25.14
N GLY A 114 0.30 -78.84 23.85
CA GLY A 114 -0.77 -79.69 23.29
C GLY A 114 -2.18 -79.25 23.71
N GLU A 115 -3.05 -80.18 24.08
CA GLU A 115 -4.43 -79.93 24.50
C GLU A 115 -4.52 -78.91 25.68
N ALA A 116 -3.56 -78.97 26.62
CA ALA A 116 -3.52 -78.02 27.76
C ALA A 116 -3.23 -76.62 27.37
N GLY A 117 -2.63 -76.33 26.20
CA GLY A 117 -2.26 -75.05 25.69
C GLY A 117 -3.30 -74.37 24.80
N ARG A 118 -4.38 -75.00 24.37
CA ARG A 118 -5.34 -74.51 23.38
C ARG A 118 -5.91 -73.10 23.71
N GLY A 119 -6.27 -72.84 24.97
CA GLY A 119 -6.78 -71.60 25.42
C GLY A 119 -5.74 -70.42 25.30
N PHE A 120 -4.48 -70.74 25.63
CA PHE A 120 -3.38 -69.82 25.53
C PHE A 120 -2.99 -69.53 24.08
N ALA A 121 -3.12 -70.51 23.17
CA ALA A 121 -2.86 -70.28 21.75
C ALA A 121 -3.82 -69.22 21.13
N VAL A 122 -5.13 -69.30 21.45
CA VAL A 122 -6.13 -68.35 20.97
C VAL A 122 -5.83 -66.93 21.47
N VAL A 123 -5.45 -66.76 22.74
CA VAL A 123 -5.07 -65.44 23.29
C VAL A 123 -3.79 -64.92 22.64
N ALA A 124 -2.80 -65.79 22.41
CA ALA A 124 -1.56 -65.39 21.76
C ALA A 124 -1.79 -64.94 20.31
N ASP A 125 -2.64 -65.61 19.55
CA ASP A 125 -2.99 -65.22 18.19
C ASP A 125 -3.76 -63.87 18.16
N GLU A 126 -4.67 -63.64 19.11
CA GLU A 126 -5.39 -62.33 19.22
C GLU A 126 -4.45 -61.21 19.58
N VAL A 127 -3.52 -61.44 20.56
CA VAL A 127 -2.49 -60.41 20.91
C VAL A 127 -1.58 -60.11 19.72
N ARG A 128 -1.20 -61.14 18.95
CA ARG A 128 -0.41 -60.97 17.74
C ARG A 128 -1.15 -60.17 16.67
N SER A 129 -2.42 -60.47 16.43
CA SER A 129 -3.27 -59.74 15.50
C SER A 129 -3.40 -58.26 15.91
N LEU A 130 -3.60 -58.00 17.22
CA LEU A 130 -3.67 -56.64 17.75
C LEU A 130 -2.35 -55.85 17.56
N ALA A 131 -1.21 -56.50 17.81
CA ALA A 131 0.11 -55.93 17.61
C ALA A 131 0.37 -55.56 16.13
N GLN A 132 -0.03 -56.43 15.20
CA GLN A 132 0.06 -56.15 13.75
C GLN A 132 -0.85 -55.00 13.33
N ARG A 133 -2.09 -54.93 13.81
CA ARG A 133 -3.01 -53.81 13.54
C ARG A 133 -2.47 -52.51 14.12
N THR A 134 -1.88 -52.54 15.32
CA THR A 134 -1.23 -51.39 15.92
C THR A 134 -0.08 -50.87 15.06
N ALA A 135 0.80 -51.76 14.59
CA ALA A 135 1.91 -51.40 13.70
C ALA A 135 1.41 -50.79 12.38
N ALA A 136 0.34 -51.31 11.78
CA ALA A 136 -0.27 -50.72 10.58
C ALA A 136 -0.82 -49.32 10.82
N SER A 137 -1.55 -49.12 11.93
CA SER A 137 -2.08 -47.77 12.30
C SER A 137 -0.96 -46.73 12.53
N ILE A 138 0.18 -47.18 13.11
CA ILE A 138 1.35 -46.29 13.31
C ILE A 138 1.93 -45.81 11.96
N ILE A 139 1.98 -46.71 10.97
CA ILE A 139 2.44 -46.33 9.62
C ILE A 139 1.53 -45.24 9.03
N GLU A 140 0.22 -45.42 9.14
CA GLU A 140 -0.76 -44.40 8.65
C GLU A 140 -0.60 -43.04 9.37
N ILE A 141 -0.48 -43.07 10.72
CA ILE A 141 -0.28 -41.85 11.51
C ILE A 141 1.06 -41.21 11.13
N ASN A 142 2.11 -41.95 10.92
CA ASN A 142 3.42 -41.41 10.52
C ASN A 142 3.35 -40.72 9.16
N GLN A 143 2.57 -41.23 8.21
CA GLN A 143 2.32 -40.56 6.92
C GLN A 143 1.60 -39.21 7.11
N ILE A 144 0.60 -39.17 8.01
CA ILE A 144 -0.10 -37.92 8.35
C ILE A 144 0.88 -36.91 8.96
N ILE A 145 1.71 -37.34 9.91
CA ILE A 145 2.71 -36.47 10.55
C ILE A 145 3.71 -35.94 9.53
N GLN A 146 4.18 -36.74 8.60
CA GLN A 146 5.05 -36.30 7.51
C GLN A 146 4.37 -35.24 6.63
N THR A 147 3.08 -35.42 6.32
CA THR A 147 2.30 -34.41 5.57
C THR A 147 2.18 -33.09 6.35
N VAL A 148 1.93 -33.17 7.67
CA VAL A 148 1.88 -31.98 8.54
C VAL A 148 3.23 -31.27 8.58
N GLN A 149 4.34 -31.99 8.70
CA GLN A 149 5.69 -31.41 8.69
C GLN A 149 6.00 -30.70 7.36
N THR A 150 5.70 -31.36 6.24
CA THR A 150 5.87 -30.72 4.91
C THR A 150 5.03 -29.45 4.80
N GLY A 151 3.76 -29.49 5.20
CA GLY A 151 2.88 -28.34 5.21
C GLY A 151 3.38 -27.19 6.13
N ALA A 152 4.01 -27.53 7.25
CA ALA A 152 4.61 -26.54 8.15
C ALA A 152 5.81 -25.85 7.50
N VAL A 153 6.67 -26.60 6.80
CA VAL A 153 7.81 -26.03 6.04
C VAL A 153 7.31 -25.09 4.93
N ASP A 154 6.32 -25.52 4.16
CA ASP A 154 5.74 -24.71 3.08
C ASP A 154 5.11 -23.44 3.64
N ALA A 155 4.40 -23.52 4.77
CA ALA A 155 3.84 -22.39 5.46
C ALA A 155 4.91 -21.41 5.98
N ALA A 156 6.03 -21.93 6.53
CA ALA A 156 7.15 -21.10 6.98
C ALA A 156 7.78 -20.33 5.82
N GLN A 157 7.94 -20.93 4.66
CA GLN A 157 8.45 -20.28 3.45
C GLN A 157 7.49 -19.21 2.92
N ALA A 158 6.18 -19.47 2.95
CA ALA A 158 5.17 -18.49 2.57
C ALA A 158 5.16 -17.27 3.50
N ILE A 159 5.35 -17.49 4.81
CA ILE A 159 5.47 -16.45 5.83
C ILE A 159 6.70 -15.58 5.59
N GLU A 160 7.87 -16.17 5.33
CA GLU A 160 9.10 -15.43 5.03
C GLU A 160 8.94 -14.56 3.79
N SER A 161 8.35 -15.11 2.73
CA SER A 161 8.01 -14.33 1.52
C SER A 161 7.04 -13.18 1.82
N GLY A 162 6.02 -13.43 2.65
CA GLY A 162 5.06 -12.41 3.09
C GLY A 162 5.73 -11.27 3.88
N GLN A 163 6.69 -11.60 4.74
CA GLN A 163 7.46 -10.64 5.50
C GLN A 163 8.31 -9.74 4.59
N SER A 164 9.04 -10.32 3.65
CA SER A 164 9.84 -9.57 2.66
C SER A 164 8.98 -8.63 1.83
N ARG A 165 7.83 -9.09 1.33
CA ARG A 165 6.89 -8.26 0.57
C ARG A 165 6.27 -7.14 1.39
N SER A 166 6.07 -7.35 2.68
CA SER A 166 5.58 -6.31 3.59
C SER A 166 6.63 -5.20 3.79
N GLU A 167 7.92 -5.56 3.87
CA GLU A 167 9.02 -4.60 3.97
C GLU A 167 9.13 -3.76 2.70
N GLU A 168 9.09 -4.39 1.54
CA GLU A 168 9.07 -3.69 0.25
C GLU A 168 7.85 -2.75 0.12
N SER A 169 6.68 -3.18 0.59
CA SER A 169 5.47 -2.36 0.57
C SER A 169 5.59 -1.11 1.45
N VAL A 170 6.22 -1.21 2.63
CA VAL A 170 6.49 -0.04 3.49
C VAL A 170 7.42 0.94 2.78
N GLU A 171 8.47 0.45 2.12
CA GLU A 171 9.39 1.30 1.37
C GLU A 171 8.67 2.04 0.24
N GLN A 172 7.86 1.33 -0.55
CA GLN A 172 7.08 1.94 -1.65
C GLN A 172 6.11 3.00 -1.15
N VAL A 173 5.39 2.75 -0.06
CA VAL A 173 4.46 3.72 0.54
C VAL A 173 5.22 4.92 1.10
N THR A 174 6.39 4.73 1.68
CA THR A 174 7.24 5.83 2.18
C THR A 174 7.72 6.70 1.02
N GLN A 175 8.14 6.10 -0.09
CA GLN A 175 8.51 6.84 -1.30
C GLN A 175 7.32 7.61 -1.89
N ALA A 176 6.13 7.02 -1.90
CA ALA A 176 4.91 7.71 -2.34
C ALA A 176 4.58 8.91 -1.44
N GLY A 177 4.76 8.79 -0.12
CA GLY A 177 4.62 9.90 0.83
C GLY A 177 5.58 11.06 0.53
N ALA A 178 6.85 10.77 0.27
CA ALA A 178 7.84 11.77 -0.10
C ALA A 178 7.53 12.47 -1.45
N MET A 179 6.87 11.77 -2.38
CA MET A 179 6.40 12.39 -3.63
C MET A 179 5.23 13.35 -3.36
N LEU A 180 4.29 13.00 -2.47
CA LEU A 180 3.20 13.88 -2.09
C LEU A 180 3.70 15.16 -1.41
N GLU A 181 4.68 15.07 -0.53
CA GLU A 181 5.32 16.24 0.10
C GLU A 181 5.92 17.19 -0.95
N ARG A 182 6.61 16.63 -1.96
CA ARG A 182 7.12 17.44 -3.09
C ARG A 182 6.01 18.09 -3.91
N ILE A 183 4.88 17.41 -4.08
CA ILE A 183 3.69 17.97 -4.75
C ILE A 183 3.14 19.13 -3.94
N THR A 184 3.00 19.02 -2.62
CA THR A 184 2.56 20.08 -1.73
C THR A 184 3.45 21.33 -1.87
N HIS A 185 4.76 21.18 -1.82
CA HIS A 185 5.68 22.31 -2.02
C HIS A 185 5.56 22.97 -3.41
N ALA A 186 5.37 22.17 -4.47
CA ALA A 186 5.17 22.71 -5.81
C ALA A 186 3.85 23.48 -5.93
N VAL A 187 2.79 22.98 -5.32
CA VAL A 187 1.47 23.60 -5.29
C VAL A 187 1.49 24.90 -4.49
N GLU A 188 2.21 24.97 -3.36
CA GLU A 188 2.42 26.21 -2.62
C GLU A 188 3.09 27.29 -3.48
N ALA A 189 4.14 26.91 -4.22
CA ALA A 189 4.83 27.83 -5.14
C ALA A 189 3.89 28.32 -6.26
N ILE A 190 3.05 27.44 -6.81
CA ILE A 190 2.04 27.80 -7.82
C ILE A 190 1.02 28.79 -7.25
N ARG A 191 0.53 28.55 -6.04
CA ARG A 191 -0.41 29.44 -5.36
C ARG A 191 0.17 30.83 -5.15
N ASP A 192 1.41 30.92 -4.66
CA ASP A 192 2.08 32.19 -4.42
C ASP A 192 2.36 32.96 -5.73
N MET A 193 2.75 32.23 -6.78
CA MET A 193 2.93 32.83 -8.11
C MET A 193 1.61 33.36 -8.66
N ASN A 194 0.50 32.67 -8.52
CA ASN A 194 -0.80 33.12 -8.99
C ASN A 194 -1.29 34.36 -8.21
N ARG A 195 -0.98 34.46 -6.92
CA ARG A 195 -1.25 35.71 -6.16
C ARG A 195 -0.46 36.90 -6.70
N GLN A 196 0.81 36.69 -7.02
CA GLN A 196 1.63 37.75 -7.63
C GLN A 196 1.11 38.16 -9.02
N ILE A 197 0.69 37.17 -9.85
CA ILE A 197 0.10 37.44 -11.17
C ILE A 197 -1.21 38.29 -11.03
N ALA A 198 -2.07 37.92 -10.08
CA ALA A 198 -3.30 38.65 -9.84
C ALA A 198 -3.01 40.10 -9.43
N THR A 199 -2.06 40.33 -8.51
CA THR A 199 -1.65 41.68 -8.09
C THR A 199 -1.05 42.48 -9.26
N ALA A 200 -0.17 41.88 -10.08
CA ALA A 200 0.41 42.54 -11.25
C ALA A 200 -0.67 42.89 -12.30
N ALA A 201 -1.67 42.05 -12.48
CA ALA A 201 -2.79 42.32 -13.38
C ALA A 201 -3.70 43.46 -12.88
N GLU A 202 -3.93 43.53 -11.56
CA GLU A 202 -4.64 44.68 -10.95
C GLU A 202 -3.87 45.99 -11.15
N GLU A 203 -2.54 45.99 -10.96
CA GLU A 203 -1.68 47.16 -11.25
C GLU A 203 -1.73 47.52 -12.72
N GLN A 204 -1.69 46.58 -13.66
CA GLN A 204 -1.82 46.84 -15.10
C GLN A 204 -3.18 47.48 -15.44
N THR A 205 -4.25 47.02 -14.81
CA THR A 205 -5.59 47.62 -14.97
C THR A 205 -5.58 49.09 -14.55
N SER A 206 -5.02 49.40 -13.38
CA SER A 206 -4.91 50.76 -12.88
C SER A 206 -4.09 51.66 -13.80
N VAL A 207 -2.95 51.17 -14.29
CA VAL A 207 -2.09 51.91 -15.24
C VAL A 207 -2.82 52.16 -16.56
N ALA A 208 -3.54 51.15 -17.10
CA ALA A 208 -4.30 51.32 -18.33
C ALA A 208 -5.43 52.37 -18.18
N GLU A 209 -6.12 52.36 -17.04
CA GLU A 209 -7.15 53.37 -16.72
C GLU A 209 -6.57 54.79 -16.59
N ASP A 210 -5.42 54.96 -15.94
CA ASP A 210 -4.74 56.24 -15.82
C ASP A 210 -4.27 56.77 -17.18
N ILE A 211 -3.71 55.90 -18.04
CA ILE A 211 -3.33 56.27 -19.41
C ILE A 211 -4.59 56.68 -20.21
N SER A 212 -5.68 55.91 -20.12
CA SER A 212 -6.95 56.24 -20.80
C SER A 212 -7.50 57.58 -20.36
N ARG A 213 -7.43 57.90 -19.06
CA ARG A 213 -7.83 59.19 -18.51
C ARG A 213 -6.98 60.35 -19.07
N ASN A 214 -5.65 60.20 -19.06
CA ASN A 214 -4.72 61.17 -19.60
C ASN A 214 -4.96 61.45 -21.11
N LEU A 215 -5.25 60.40 -21.89
CA LEU A 215 -5.60 60.53 -23.31
C LEU A 215 -6.91 61.32 -23.51
N THR A 216 -7.88 61.08 -22.66
CA THR A 216 -9.15 61.84 -22.67
C THR A 216 -8.93 63.36 -22.38
N GLU A 217 -8.12 63.63 -21.37
CA GLU A 217 -7.76 65.04 -21.03
C GLU A 217 -7.01 65.71 -22.17
N ILE A 218 -6.04 65.09 -22.82
CA ILE A 218 -5.32 65.56 -23.97
C ILE A 218 -6.30 65.90 -25.13
N THR A 219 -7.27 65.00 -25.35
CA THR A 219 -8.27 65.21 -26.42
C THR A 219 -9.20 66.35 -26.11
N GLN A 220 -9.65 66.53 -24.86
CA GLN A 220 -10.51 67.63 -24.44
C GLN A 220 -9.79 69.00 -24.46
N HIS A 221 -8.55 69.08 -23.99
CA HIS A 221 -7.77 70.33 -23.98
C HIS A 221 -7.51 70.87 -25.39
N ARG A 222 -7.39 70.01 -26.40
CA ARG A 222 -7.24 70.36 -27.80
C ARG A 222 -8.51 70.95 -28.46
N GLN A 223 -9.68 70.45 -28.04
CA GLN A 223 -10.96 70.93 -28.56
C GLN A 223 -11.27 72.39 -28.08
N HIS A 224 -10.62 72.85 -27.00
CA HIS A 224 -10.83 74.14 -26.41
C HIS A 224 -9.74 75.22 -26.78
N GLN A 225 -8.74 74.88 -27.62
CA GLN A 225 -7.80 75.85 -28.18
C GLN A 225 -8.37 76.36 -29.51
N PRO A 226 -8.90 77.66 -29.56
CA PRO A 226 -9.26 78.33 -30.82
C PRO A 226 -7.97 78.58 -31.61
N GLY A 227 -7.96 78.18 -32.89
CA GLY A 227 -6.87 78.40 -33.87
C GLY A 227 -6.64 79.87 -34.25
#